data_4614b4617c2c0e2cf3ca2bb8cbfc4833
#
_entry.id   4614b4617c2c0e2cf3ca2bb8cbfc4833
#
_cell.length_a   1.000
_cell.length_b   1.000
_cell.length_c   1.000
_cell.angle_alpha   90.00
_cell.angle_beta   90.00
_cell.angle_gamma   90.00
#
_symmetry.space_group_name_H-M   'P 1'
#
loop_
_entity.id
_entity.type
_entity.pdbx_description
1 polymer ?
#
loop_
_entity_poly.entity_id
_entity_poly.type
_entity_poly.pdbx_seq_one_letter_code
_entity_poly.pdbx_strand_id
1 'polypeptide(L)'
;MRLWSEERKSGTLELLMTLPLSRLDIVVGKFLAAWVFAGIALTLTFPIWITVNYLGDPDNGIIFASYLGSWMMAGGFLAIGSCMSAITKSQVIAFVLCGFVSLLFVMAGFPLVLDLVRGWLPLTLIDMVASLSFLTHFNAVSRGVFSLQDFLYFISVIVVWLGATSIVLDIKKGA
;
A
#
# COMPACT_ATOMS: atom_id res chain seq x y z
N MET A 1 4.77 -9.16 -5.16
CA MET A 1 4.47 -10.36 -4.36
C MET A 1 5.66 -11.34 -4.24
N ARG A 2 6.68 -11.22 -5.10
CA ARG A 2 7.91 -12.05 -5.04
C ARG A 2 8.95 -11.57 -4.03
N LEU A 3 8.74 -10.44 -3.36
CA LEU A 3 9.76 -9.75 -2.56
C LEU A 3 10.41 -10.64 -1.49
N TRP A 4 9.66 -11.54 -0.87
CA TRP A 4 10.14 -12.42 0.20
C TRP A 4 9.84 -13.89 -0.02
N SER A 5 8.70 -14.22 -0.64
CA SER A 5 8.26 -15.60 -0.81
C SER A 5 9.19 -16.42 -1.73
N GLU A 6 9.78 -15.80 -2.74
CA GLU A 6 10.73 -16.45 -3.66
C GLU A 6 12.08 -16.66 -3.00
N GLU A 7 12.58 -15.72 -2.24
CA GLU A 7 13.84 -15.84 -1.48
C GLU A 7 13.74 -16.88 -0.37
N ARG A 8 12.56 -17.00 0.24
CA ARG A 8 12.30 -18.09 1.18
C ARG A 8 12.25 -19.46 0.54
N LYS A 9 11.74 -19.54 -0.68
CA LYS A 9 11.67 -20.79 -1.42
C LYS A 9 13.05 -21.23 -1.94
N SER A 10 13.90 -20.28 -2.32
CA SER A 10 15.26 -20.52 -2.83
C SER A 10 16.32 -20.66 -1.74
N GLY A 11 16.00 -20.37 -0.46
CA GLY A 11 16.96 -20.38 0.64
C GLY A 11 17.90 -19.16 0.67
N THR A 12 17.77 -18.24 -0.27
CA THR A 12 18.60 -17.02 -0.35
C THR A 12 18.32 -16.02 0.76
N LEU A 13 17.20 -16.16 1.45
CA LEU A 13 16.85 -15.36 2.61
C LEU A 13 17.88 -15.55 3.75
N GLU A 14 18.37 -16.76 3.98
CA GLU A 14 19.37 -17.07 5.00
C GLU A 14 20.69 -16.39 4.67
N LEU A 15 21.11 -16.41 3.41
CA LEU A 15 22.31 -15.71 2.91
C LEU A 15 22.19 -14.19 3.10
N LEU A 16 21.03 -13.62 2.83
CA LEU A 16 20.77 -12.20 2.99
C LEU A 16 20.85 -11.76 4.46
N MET A 17 20.48 -12.66 5.37
CA MET A 17 20.52 -12.43 6.82
C MET A 17 21.91 -12.65 7.46
N THR A 18 22.86 -13.21 6.73
CA THR A 18 24.28 -13.29 7.19
C THR A 18 25.07 -12.03 6.88
N LEU A 19 24.54 -11.14 6.05
CA LEU A 19 25.17 -9.85 5.77
C LEU A 19 25.10 -8.94 7.00
N PRO A 20 26.11 -8.10 7.25
CA PRO A 20 26.17 -7.15 8.36
C PRO A 20 25.27 -5.92 8.12
N LEU A 21 24.01 -6.15 7.70
CA LEU A 21 22.99 -5.13 7.45
C LEU A 21 21.89 -5.24 8.48
N SER A 22 21.32 -4.11 8.88
CA SER A 22 20.14 -4.14 9.72
C SER A 22 18.95 -4.69 8.92
N ARG A 23 18.07 -5.44 9.59
CA ARG A 23 16.89 -6.03 8.92
C ARG A 23 15.95 -4.97 8.38
N LEU A 24 15.83 -3.87 9.11
CA LEU A 24 15.05 -2.72 8.67
C LEU A 24 15.58 -2.16 7.35
N ASP A 25 16.91 -2.07 7.20
CA ASP A 25 17.51 -1.57 5.96
C ASP A 25 17.17 -2.45 4.76
N ILE A 26 17.16 -3.78 4.96
CA ILE A 26 16.80 -4.73 3.89
C ILE A 26 15.32 -4.61 3.54
N VAL A 27 14.43 -4.53 4.54
CA VAL A 27 12.97 -4.41 4.33
C VAL A 27 12.65 -3.08 3.64
N VAL A 28 13.19 -1.98 4.16
CA VAL A 28 12.98 -0.64 3.61
C VAL A 28 13.59 -0.51 2.22
N GLY A 29 14.79 -1.04 2.01
CA GLY A 29 15.48 -1.00 0.70
C GLY A 29 14.66 -1.71 -0.39
N LYS A 30 14.14 -2.90 -0.10
CA LYS A 30 13.30 -3.63 -1.05
C LYS A 30 11.97 -2.94 -1.31
N PHE A 31 11.36 -2.40 -0.26
CA PHE A 31 10.14 -1.63 -0.38
C PHE A 31 10.35 -0.39 -1.25
N LEU A 32 11.40 0.40 -0.96
CA LEU A 32 11.71 1.60 -1.72
C LEU A 32 11.98 1.29 -3.19
N ALA A 33 12.72 0.22 -3.49
CA ALA A 33 12.97 -0.19 -4.87
C ALA A 33 11.66 -0.47 -5.62
N ALA A 34 10.73 -1.20 -5.00
CA ALA A 34 9.42 -1.49 -5.58
C ALA A 34 8.55 -0.23 -5.71
N TRP A 35 8.60 0.65 -4.72
CA TRP A 35 7.81 1.89 -4.69
C TRP A 35 8.32 2.92 -5.72
N VAL A 36 9.64 3.06 -5.87
CA VAL A 36 10.24 3.88 -6.93
C VAL A 36 9.88 3.32 -8.31
N PHE A 37 9.93 2.00 -8.48
CA PHE A 37 9.51 1.36 -9.73
C PHE A 37 8.04 1.69 -10.07
N ALA A 38 7.13 1.63 -9.08
CA ALA A 38 5.74 2.04 -9.28
C ALA A 38 5.62 3.53 -9.64
N GLY A 39 6.45 4.40 -9.05
CA GLY A 39 6.55 5.81 -9.40
C GLY A 39 7.00 6.03 -10.84
N ILE A 40 8.02 5.31 -11.29
CA ILE A 40 8.48 5.36 -12.69
C ILE A 40 7.38 4.89 -13.64
N ALA A 41 6.68 3.80 -13.30
CA ALA A 41 5.56 3.31 -14.11
C ALA A 41 4.43 4.35 -14.21
N LEU A 42 4.12 5.05 -13.11
CA LEU A 42 3.16 6.15 -13.11
C LEU A 42 3.63 7.33 -13.97
N THR A 43 4.90 7.71 -13.91
CA THR A 43 5.42 8.80 -14.74
C THR A 43 5.40 8.46 -16.23
N LEU A 44 5.54 7.19 -16.59
CA LEU A 44 5.39 6.74 -17.99
C LEU A 44 3.95 6.88 -18.52
N THR A 45 2.95 7.10 -17.67
CA THR A 45 1.58 7.42 -18.11
C THR A 45 1.37 8.91 -18.40
N PHE A 46 2.42 9.76 -18.30
CA PHE A 46 2.37 11.19 -18.61
C PHE A 46 1.77 11.54 -20.00
N PRO A 47 1.92 10.73 -21.08
CA PRO A 47 1.23 10.99 -22.34
C PRO A 47 -0.30 11.10 -22.20
N ILE A 48 -0.90 10.41 -21.24
CA ILE A 48 -2.34 10.53 -20.96
C ILE A 48 -2.67 11.95 -20.49
N TRP A 49 -1.83 12.55 -19.66
CA TRP A 49 -2.00 13.94 -19.22
C TRP A 49 -1.99 14.93 -20.38
N ILE A 50 -1.04 14.78 -21.32
CA ILE A 50 -0.99 15.60 -22.54
C ILE A 50 -2.27 15.42 -23.36
N THR A 51 -2.72 14.19 -23.54
CA THR A 51 -3.93 13.89 -24.30
C THR A 51 -5.17 14.55 -23.70
N VAL A 52 -5.33 14.52 -22.38
CA VAL A 52 -6.46 15.12 -21.70
C VAL A 52 -6.44 16.65 -21.83
N ASN A 53 -5.26 17.28 -21.72
CA ASN A 53 -5.12 18.72 -21.97
C ASN A 53 -5.36 19.13 -23.43
N TYR A 54 -5.10 18.24 -24.38
CA TYR A 54 -5.41 18.48 -25.79
C TYR A 54 -6.91 18.37 -26.11
N LEU A 55 -7.62 17.49 -25.41
CA LEU A 55 -9.06 17.25 -25.62
C LEU A 55 -9.97 18.24 -24.87
N GLY A 56 -9.46 18.91 -23.83
CA GLY A 56 -10.25 19.83 -23.01
C GLY A 56 -9.36 20.74 -22.18
N ASP A 57 -9.97 21.43 -21.22
CA ASP A 57 -9.29 22.32 -20.26
C ASP A 57 -9.44 21.73 -18.83
N PRO A 58 -8.69 20.66 -18.49
CA PRO A 58 -8.78 20.03 -17.19
C PRO A 58 -8.02 20.85 -16.14
N ASP A 59 -8.43 20.73 -14.88
CA ASP A 59 -7.66 21.25 -13.77
C ASP A 59 -6.38 20.41 -13.55
N ASN A 60 -5.26 20.97 -13.97
CA ASN A 60 -3.95 20.32 -13.85
C ASN A 60 -3.53 20.07 -12.39
N GLY A 61 -4.04 20.86 -11.44
CA GLY A 61 -3.81 20.66 -10.01
C GLY A 61 -4.46 19.36 -9.52
N ILE A 62 -5.68 19.08 -9.96
CA ILE A 62 -6.39 17.84 -9.64
C ILE A 62 -5.67 16.62 -10.25
N ILE A 63 -5.20 16.75 -11.49
CA ILE A 63 -4.45 15.66 -12.15
C ILE A 63 -3.18 15.35 -11.36
N PHE A 64 -2.38 16.37 -11.02
CA PHE A 64 -1.15 16.19 -10.24
C PHE A 64 -1.43 15.57 -8.87
N ALA A 65 -2.45 16.07 -8.17
CA ALA A 65 -2.89 15.53 -6.88
C ALA A 65 -3.26 14.05 -6.99
N SER A 66 -4.01 13.67 -8.03
CA SER A 66 -4.42 12.29 -8.28
C SER A 66 -3.22 11.37 -8.56
N TYR A 67 -2.22 11.83 -9.31
CA TYR A 67 -0.97 11.09 -9.53
C TYR A 67 -0.21 10.83 -8.24
N LEU A 68 -0.08 11.87 -7.40
CA LEU A 68 0.60 11.75 -6.12
C LEU A 68 -0.17 10.84 -5.15
N GLY A 69 -1.49 10.99 -5.08
CA GLY A 69 -2.36 10.11 -4.30
C GLY A 69 -2.28 8.66 -4.74
N SER A 70 -2.26 8.41 -6.04
CA SER A 70 -2.10 7.06 -6.61
C SER A 70 -0.74 6.44 -6.24
N TRP A 71 0.32 7.22 -6.26
CA TRP A 71 1.66 6.77 -5.87
C TRP A 71 1.75 6.44 -4.37
N MET A 72 1.14 7.26 -3.51
CA MET A 72 1.03 7.00 -2.08
C MET A 72 0.21 5.74 -1.79
N MET A 73 -0.93 5.59 -2.43
CA MET A 73 -1.79 4.43 -2.30
C MET A 73 -1.10 3.14 -2.77
N ALA A 74 -0.33 3.21 -3.88
CA ALA A 74 0.51 2.11 -4.34
C ALA A 74 1.55 1.70 -3.29
N GLY A 75 2.16 2.67 -2.59
CA GLY A 75 3.05 2.42 -1.45
C GLY A 75 2.37 1.63 -0.34
N GLY A 76 1.13 1.99 0.03
CA GLY A 76 0.33 1.25 1.01
C GLY A 76 0.09 -0.20 0.60
N PHE A 77 -0.32 -0.45 -0.63
CA PHE A 77 -0.52 -1.81 -1.16
C PHE A 77 0.78 -2.61 -1.24
N LEU A 78 1.90 -1.97 -1.59
CA LEU A 78 3.21 -2.62 -1.61
C LEU A 78 3.68 -3.01 -0.20
N ALA A 79 3.42 -2.18 0.81
CA ALA A 79 3.74 -2.47 2.20
C ALA A 79 2.94 -3.67 2.73
N ILE A 80 1.62 -3.71 2.47
CA ILE A 80 0.76 -4.86 2.76
C ILE A 80 1.30 -6.12 2.06
N GLY A 81 1.61 -6.01 0.76
CA GLY A 81 2.15 -7.11 -0.04
C GLY A 81 3.48 -7.62 0.46
N SER A 82 4.35 -6.75 0.96
CA SER A 82 5.62 -7.12 1.59
C SER A 82 5.38 -7.98 2.83
N CYS A 83 4.47 -7.58 3.71
CA CYS A 83 4.12 -8.34 4.92
C CYS A 83 3.52 -9.72 4.57
N MET A 84 2.54 -9.78 3.66
CA MET A 84 1.94 -11.05 3.24
C MET A 84 2.95 -11.98 2.58
N SER A 85 3.87 -11.42 1.80
CA SER A 85 4.97 -12.19 1.18
C SER A 85 5.96 -12.74 2.22
N ALA A 86 6.18 -12.05 3.34
CA ALA A 86 7.03 -12.53 4.44
C ALA A 86 6.36 -13.65 5.25
N ILE A 87 5.03 -13.68 5.32
CA ILE A 87 4.28 -14.70 6.07
C ILE A 87 4.31 -16.05 5.36
N THR A 88 4.29 -16.09 4.03
CA THR A 88 4.09 -17.30 3.23
C THR A 88 5.33 -17.71 2.43
N LYS A 89 5.48 -19.04 2.19
CA LYS A 89 6.50 -19.59 1.28
C LYS A 89 6.01 -19.66 -0.19
N SER A 90 4.70 -19.54 -0.40
CA SER A 90 4.09 -19.62 -1.72
C SER A 90 3.71 -18.22 -2.23
N GLN A 91 4.19 -17.91 -3.42
CA GLN A 91 3.88 -16.63 -4.09
C GLN A 91 2.38 -16.48 -4.36
N VAL A 92 1.70 -17.56 -4.72
CA VAL A 92 0.26 -17.55 -5.02
C VAL A 92 -0.54 -17.24 -3.77
N ILE A 93 -0.21 -17.89 -2.65
CA ILE A 93 -0.87 -17.63 -1.37
C ILE A 93 -0.61 -16.19 -0.90
N ALA A 94 0.64 -15.71 -1.05
CA ALA A 94 0.97 -14.31 -0.74
C ALA A 94 0.12 -13.32 -1.55
N PHE A 95 -0.08 -13.62 -2.84
CA PHE A 95 -0.90 -12.78 -3.72
C PHE A 95 -2.38 -12.75 -3.29
N VAL A 96 -2.96 -13.92 -3.02
CA VAL A 96 -4.36 -14.02 -2.59
C VAL A 96 -4.58 -13.32 -1.25
N LEU A 97 -3.71 -13.55 -0.26
CA LEU A 97 -3.79 -12.89 1.05
C LEU A 97 -3.64 -11.37 0.93
N CYS A 98 -2.67 -10.91 0.14
CA CYS A 98 -2.49 -9.48 -0.10
C CYS A 98 -3.73 -8.87 -0.77
N GLY A 99 -4.28 -9.53 -1.79
CA GLY A 99 -5.49 -9.09 -2.46
C GLY A 99 -6.68 -9.00 -1.49
N PHE A 100 -6.85 -10.01 -0.64
CA PHE A 100 -7.92 -10.03 0.36
C PHE A 100 -7.78 -8.89 1.39
N VAL A 101 -6.58 -8.73 1.98
CA VAL A 101 -6.34 -7.65 2.94
C VAL A 101 -6.48 -6.27 2.29
N SER A 102 -5.95 -6.08 1.09
CA SER A 102 -6.08 -4.82 0.35
C SER A 102 -7.53 -4.51 0.01
N LEU A 103 -8.31 -5.53 -0.36
CA LEU A 103 -9.74 -5.39 -0.61
C LEU A 103 -10.50 -4.93 0.65
N LEU A 104 -10.16 -5.48 1.82
CA LEU A 104 -10.76 -5.03 3.09
C LEU A 104 -10.50 -3.55 3.35
N PHE A 105 -9.27 -3.08 3.14
CA PHE A 105 -8.93 -1.66 3.31
C PHE A 105 -9.66 -0.75 2.31
N VAL A 106 -9.91 -1.21 1.10
CA VAL A 106 -10.69 -0.46 0.11
C VAL A 106 -12.17 -0.48 0.45
N MET A 107 -12.72 -1.66 0.79
CA MET A 107 -14.15 -1.84 1.10
C MET A 107 -14.57 -1.13 2.39
N ALA A 108 -13.66 -0.93 3.34
CA ALA A 108 -13.94 -0.24 4.61
C ALA A 108 -14.53 1.17 4.43
N GLY A 109 -14.24 1.87 3.32
CA GLY A 109 -14.82 3.18 2.98
C GLY A 109 -15.94 3.14 1.96
N PHE A 110 -16.37 1.96 1.54
CA PHE A 110 -17.41 1.87 0.54
C PHE A 110 -18.78 2.15 1.16
N PRO A 111 -19.59 3.11 0.64
CA PRO A 111 -20.85 3.53 1.27
C PRO A 111 -21.80 2.36 1.55
N LEU A 112 -21.88 1.40 0.64
CA LEU A 112 -22.74 0.23 0.75
C LEU A 112 -22.34 -0.66 1.95
N VAL A 113 -21.03 -0.80 2.21
CA VAL A 113 -20.51 -1.56 3.36
C VAL A 113 -20.79 -0.81 4.65
N LEU A 114 -20.59 0.50 4.67
CA LEU A 114 -20.88 1.34 5.83
C LEU A 114 -22.36 1.33 6.18
N ASP A 115 -23.24 1.36 5.19
CA ASP A 115 -24.70 1.31 5.40
C ASP A 115 -25.17 -0.04 5.95
N LEU A 116 -24.57 -1.16 5.50
CA LEU A 116 -24.87 -2.50 6.05
C LEU A 116 -24.45 -2.62 7.53
N VAL A 117 -23.37 -1.95 7.91
CA VAL A 117 -22.81 -2.01 9.26
C VAL A 117 -23.45 -1.01 10.22
N ARG A 118 -24.06 0.08 9.71
CA ARG A 118 -24.78 1.10 10.50
C ARG A 118 -25.90 0.55 11.38
N GLY A 119 -26.48 -0.59 11.00
CA GLY A 119 -27.52 -1.24 11.79
C GLY A 119 -27.01 -2.02 13.01
N TRP A 120 -25.69 -2.29 13.09
CA TRP A 120 -25.09 -3.21 14.06
C TRP A 120 -24.02 -2.58 14.94
N LEU A 121 -23.37 -1.50 14.49
CA LEU A 121 -22.28 -0.84 15.21
C LEU A 121 -22.63 0.60 15.59
N PRO A 122 -22.08 1.10 16.72
CA PRO A 122 -22.17 2.51 17.08
C PRO A 122 -21.43 3.40 16.06
N LEU A 123 -21.93 4.62 15.86
CA LEU A 123 -21.42 5.58 14.86
C LEU A 123 -19.89 5.82 14.99
N THR A 124 -19.38 5.86 16.22
CA THR A 124 -17.93 6.05 16.46
C THR A 124 -17.04 4.96 15.85
N LEU A 125 -17.51 3.70 15.86
CA LEU A 125 -16.76 2.59 15.25
C LEU A 125 -16.86 2.62 13.73
N ILE A 126 -17.99 3.06 13.19
CA ILE A 126 -18.17 3.23 11.73
C ILE A 126 -17.21 4.31 11.20
N ASP A 127 -17.09 5.44 11.92
CA ASP A 127 -16.18 6.51 11.55
C ASP A 127 -14.72 6.06 11.64
N MET A 128 -14.37 5.25 12.64
CA MET A 128 -13.02 4.63 12.73
C MET A 128 -12.73 3.71 11.55
N VAL A 129 -13.68 2.85 11.17
CA VAL A 129 -13.53 1.94 10.03
C VAL A 129 -13.42 2.72 8.72
N ALA A 130 -14.24 3.75 8.54
CA ALA A 130 -14.21 4.61 7.36
C ALA A 130 -12.88 5.38 7.25
N SER A 131 -12.32 5.82 8.38
CA SER A 131 -11.02 6.51 8.41
C SER A 131 -9.83 5.59 8.11
N LEU A 132 -9.97 4.28 8.24
CA LEU A 132 -8.94 3.30 7.85
C LEU A 132 -8.97 2.98 6.36
N SER A 133 -9.93 3.49 5.60
CA SER A 133 -10.09 3.16 4.19
C SER A 133 -9.17 3.95 3.27
N PHE A 134 -8.48 3.25 2.39
CA PHE A 134 -7.73 3.85 1.29
C PHE A 134 -8.61 4.69 0.36
N LEU A 135 -9.85 4.26 0.13
CA LEU A 135 -10.76 4.93 -0.79
C LEU A 135 -11.19 6.31 -0.26
N THR A 136 -11.42 6.43 1.05
CA THR A 136 -11.83 7.70 1.67
C THR A 136 -10.74 8.76 1.49
N HIS A 137 -9.50 8.43 1.81
CA HIS A 137 -8.37 9.35 1.68
C HIS A 137 -7.99 9.63 0.22
N PHE A 138 -8.06 8.62 -0.64
CA PHE A 138 -7.81 8.79 -2.07
C PHE A 138 -8.84 9.72 -2.73
N ASN A 139 -10.13 9.58 -2.40
CA ASN A 139 -11.18 10.44 -2.92
C ASN A 139 -11.03 11.91 -2.48
N ALA A 140 -10.52 12.17 -1.28
CA ALA A 140 -10.19 13.53 -0.83
C ALA A 140 -9.09 14.14 -1.69
N VAL A 141 -8.00 13.41 -1.89
CA VAL A 141 -6.86 13.83 -2.73
C VAL A 141 -7.27 14.02 -4.19
N SER A 142 -8.08 13.11 -4.75
CA SER A 142 -8.53 13.18 -6.15
C SER A 142 -9.50 14.34 -6.44
N ARG A 143 -10.03 15.01 -5.41
CA ARG A 143 -10.79 16.26 -5.54
C ARG A 143 -9.92 17.50 -5.46
N GLY A 144 -8.61 17.34 -5.45
CA GLY A 144 -7.64 18.45 -5.35
C GLY A 144 -7.45 18.99 -3.91
N VAL A 145 -8.07 18.36 -2.91
CA VAL A 145 -7.88 18.75 -1.50
C VAL A 145 -6.71 17.93 -0.94
N PHE A 146 -5.54 18.55 -0.91
CA PHE A 146 -4.34 17.97 -0.30
C PHE A 146 -4.35 18.25 1.20
N SER A 147 -4.87 17.32 2.00
CA SER A 147 -4.79 17.47 3.45
C SER A 147 -3.52 16.78 3.97
N LEU A 148 -2.86 17.42 4.94
CA LEU A 148 -1.73 16.81 5.65
C LEU A 148 -2.14 15.49 6.33
N GLN A 149 -3.41 15.37 6.69
CA GLN A 149 -3.99 14.18 7.30
C GLN A 149 -3.95 12.97 6.36
N ASP A 150 -4.27 13.14 5.07
CA ASP A 150 -4.26 12.05 4.10
C ASP A 150 -2.83 11.55 3.84
N PHE A 151 -1.88 12.49 3.77
CA PHE A 151 -0.47 12.16 3.62
C PHE A 151 0.07 11.37 4.81
N LEU A 152 -0.20 11.84 6.03
CA LEU A 152 0.19 11.15 7.27
C LEU A 152 -0.46 9.78 7.39
N TYR A 153 -1.70 9.63 6.94
CA TYR A 153 -2.39 8.34 6.91
C TYR A 153 -1.62 7.33 6.05
N PHE A 154 -1.32 7.64 4.79
CA PHE A 154 -0.57 6.72 3.92
C PHE A 154 0.81 6.38 4.46
N ILE A 155 1.54 7.36 5.00
CA ILE A 155 2.83 7.11 5.64
C ILE A 155 2.68 6.19 6.85
N SER A 156 1.70 6.43 7.71
CA SER A 156 1.46 5.60 8.89
C SER A 156 1.16 4.14 8.52
N VAL A 157 0.33 3.93 7.50
CA VAL A 157 0.05 2.58 6.97
C VAL A 157 1.31 1.90 6.46
N ILE A 158 2.12 2.61 5.67
CA ILE A 158 3.40 2.08 5.15
C ILE A 158 4.31 1.67 6.32
N VAL A 159 4.51 2.55 7.31
CA VAL A 159 5.39 2.30 8.45
C VAL A 159 4.91 1.12 9.30
N VAL A 160 3.61 1.05 9.59
CA VAL A 160 3.02 -0.06 10.36
C VAL A 160 3.21 -1.40 9.66
N TRP A 161 2.92 -1.49 8.35
CA TRP A 161 3.05 -2.74 7.62
C TRP A 161 4.51 -3.14 7.36
N LEU A 162 5.44 -2.20 7.19
CA LEU A 162 6.87 -2.50 7.11
C LEU A 162 7.42 -2.95 8.47
N GLY A 163 6.97 -2.32 9.57
CA GLY A 163 7.26 -2.77 10.92
C GLY A 163 6.77 -4.20 11.18
N ALA A 164 5.53 -4.50 10.79
CA ALA A 164 4.99 -5.85 10.87
C ALA A 164 5.81 -6.85 10.03
N THR A 165 6.28 -6.44 8.84
CA THR A 165 7.16 -7.27 8.00
C THR A 165 8.46 -7.61 8.72
N SER A 166 9.10 -6.65 9.38
CA SER A 166 10.34 -6.87 10.11
C SER A 166 10.14 -7.83 11.28
N ILE A 167 9.06 -7.70 12.04
CA ILE A 167 8.70 -8.58 13.16
C ILE A 167 8.45 -10.00 12.67
N VAL A 168 7.70 -10.17 11.57
CA VAL A 168 7.43 -11.49 10.99
C VAL A 168 8.72 -12.19 10.56
N LEU A 169 9.67 -11.45 9.99
CA LEU A 169 10.96 -12.00 9.60
C LEU A 169 11.80 -12.40 10.82
N ASP A 170 11.67 -11.69 11.95
CA ASP A 170 12.34 -12.02 13.21
C ASP A 170 11.82 -13.32 13.82
N ILE A 171 10.51 -13.46 13.95
CA ILE A 171 9.88 -14.64 14.54
C ILE A 171 10.23 -15.90 13.73
N LYS A 172 10.31 -15.78 12.41
CA LYS A 172 10.55 -16.92 11.53
C LYS A 172 12.02 -17.31 11.35
N LYS A 173 12.94 -16.52 11.89
CA LYS A 173 14.36 -16.90 11.99
C LYS A 173 14.63 -17.88 13.14
N GLY A 174 13.76 -17.90 14.13
CA GLY A 174 13.87 -18.79 15.30
C GLY A 174 13.13 -20.11 15.15
N ALA A 175 12.46 -20.36 14.02
CA ALA A 175 11.72 -21.58 13.70
C ALA A 175 12.29 -22.23 12.43
#